data_fa2ac668bcdab86f34595f7b7db08589
#
_entry.id   fa2ac668bcdab86f34595f7b7db08589
#
_cell.length_a   1.000
_cell.length_b   1.000
_cell.length_c   1.000
_cell.angle_alpha   90.00
_cell.angle_beta   90.00
_cell.angle_gamma   90.00
#
_symmetry.space_group_name_H-M   'P 1'
#
loop_
_entity.id
_entity.type
_entity.pdbx_description
1 polymer ?
#
loop_
_entity_poly.entity_id
_entity_poly.type
_entity_poly.pdbx_seq_one_letter_code
_entity_poly.pdbx_strand_id
1 'polypeptide(L)'
;MRRFASVLAAAALAAAALTGCGEQSWEKKCTTSPQGVIECTPERRPAAREVTGELLDGGTYDVSQDRGKVVVVNFWGSWCSPCRAEADDLEQTYTATKDKGVTFVGVNSRDGRDAARAFERGRVSFSSIYDPDGKVALSFDVTQVSTPSTLILDRQGRIAAALRRATTVAELRPLVERIAAEGTG
;
A
#
# COMPACT_ATOMS: atom_id res chain seq x y z
N MET A 1 -9.04 -50.47 -46.73
CA MET A 1 -8.02 -50.09 -45.75
C MET A 1 -7.67 -48.61 -45.94
N ARG A 2 -8.52 -47.68 -45.53
CA ARG A 2 -8.29 -46.22 -45.67
C ARG A 2 -9.34 -45.46 -44.84
N ARG A 3 -9.35 -45.57 -43.51
CA ARG A 3 -10.24 -44.78 -42.60
C ARG A 3 -9.73 -44.59 -41.17
N PHE A 4 -8.42 -44.79 -40.88
CA PHE A 4 -7.90 -44.66 -39.52
C PHE A 4 -6.82 -43.55 -39.31
N ALA A 5 -6.60 -42.67 -40.28
CA ALA A 5 -5.53 -41.69 -40.21
C ALA A 5 -6.00 -40.25 -39.86
N SER A 6 -7.27 -40.01 -39.55
CA SER A 6 -7.79 -38.63 -39.38
C SER A 6 -8.20 -38.25 -37.97
N VAL A 7 -7.97 -39.08 -36.95
CA VAL A 7 -8.42 -38.79 -35.56
C VAL A 7 -7.28 -38.35 -34.64
N LEU A 8 -6.02 -38.49 -35.02
CA LEU A 8 -4.86 -38.15 -34.16
C LEU A 8 -4.36 -36.70 -34.30
N ALA A 9 -4.86 -35.92 -35.23
CA ALA A 9 -4.42 -34.53 -35.43
C ALA A 9 -5.22 -33.44 -34.64
N ALA A 10 -6.33 -33.81 -34.02
CA ALA A 10 -7.22 -32.84 -33.32
C ALA A 10 -6.91 -32.70 -31.80
N ALA A 11 -6.09 -33.59 -31.21
CA ALA A 11 -5.82 -33.60 -29.79
C ALA A 11 -4.59 -32.73 -29.36
N ALA A 12 -3.80 -32.24 -30.31
CA ALA A 12 -2.55 -31.51 -30.01
C ALA A 12 -2.68 -29.99 -29.89
N LEU A 13 -3.85 -29.40 -30.18
CA LEU A 13 -4.08 -27.95 -30.16
C LEU A 13 -4.78 -27.42 -28.90
N ALA A 14 -5.17 -28.26 -27.95
CA ALA A 14 -5.90 -27.85 -26.75
C ALA A 14 -5.04 -27.65 -25.50
N ALA A 15 -3.72 -27.84 -25.56
CA ALA A 15 -2.83 -27.81 -24.40
C ALA A 15 -2.06 -26.48 -24.20
N ALA A 16 -2.29 -25.46 -25.02
CA ALA A 16 -1.47 -24.24 -25.01
C ALA A 16 -2.14 -22.99 -24.40
N ALA A 17 -3.23 -23.13 -23.65
CA ALA A 17 -3.97 -21.96 -23.13
C ALA A 17 -4.13 -21.92 -21.61
N LEU A 18 -3.23 -22.54 -20.83
CA LEU A 18 -3.23 -22.45 -19.37
C LEU A 18 -1.90 -21.87 -18.83
N THR A 19 -1.32 -20.91 -19.54
CA THR A 19 -0.40 -19.99 -18.87
C THR A 19 -1.25 -19.02 -18.04
N GLY A 20 -1.71 -19.49 -16.90
CA GLY A 20 -2.31 -18.63 -15.88
C GLY A 20 -1.33 -17.52 -15.60
N CYS A 21 -1.73 -16.27 -15.89
CA CYS A 21 -1.10 -15.06 -15.37
C CYS A 21 -1.24 -15.07 -13.85
N GLY A 22 -0.39 -15.83 -13.16
CA GLY A 22 -0.10 -15.61 -11.75
C GLY A 22 0.54 -14.24 -11.69
N GLU A 23 -0.25 -13.22 -11.36
CA GLU A 23 0.23 -11.87 -11.08
C GLU A 23 1.30 -12.01 -9.99
N GLN A 24 2.56 -11.98 -10.41
CA GLN A 24 3.66 -12.11 -9.46
C GLN A 24 3.58 -10.91 -8.54
N SER A 25 3.44 -11.17 -7.22
CA SER A 25 3.49 -10.13 -6.21
C SER A 25 4.63 -9.16 -6.56
N TRP A 26 4.32 -7.88 -6.65
CA TRP A 26 5.27 -6.80 -6.98
C TRP A 26 6.49 -6.83 -6.04
N GLU A 27 6.30 -7.28 -4.82
CA GLU A 27 7.34 -7.42 -3.79
C GLU A 27 8.52 -8.29 -4.24
N LYS A 28 8.27 -9.29 -5.10
CA LYS A 28 9.34 -10.15 -5.64
C LYS A 28 10.34 -9.41 -6.54
N LYS A 29 9.97 -8.22 -7.03
CA LYS A 29 10.85 -7.37 -7.84
C LYS A 29 11.69 -6.41 -6.98
N CYS A 30 11.48 -6.39 -5.67
CA CYS A 30 12.09 -5.49 -4.70
C CYS A 30 13.01 -6.27 -3.76
N THR A 31 13.79 -5.58 -2.96
CA THR A 31 14.65 -6.17 -1.93
C THR A 31 13.97 -6.07 -0.58
N THR A 32 14.15 -7.10 0.26
CA THR A 32 13.67 -7.08 1.64
C THR A 32 14.86 -7.07 2.58
N SER A 33 14.92 -6.06 3.46
CA SER A 33 15.96 -5.98 4.48
C SER A 33 15.77 -7.06 5.57
N PRO A 34 16.81 -7.36 6.38
CA PRO A 34 16.67 -8.25 7.53
C PRO A 34 15.59 -7.82 8.53
N GLN A 35 15.26 -6.52 8.59
CA GLN A 35 14.21 -5.94 9.41
C GLN A 35 12.83 -6.02 8.77
N GLY A 36 12.71 -6.59 7.54
CA GLY A 36 11.45 -6.75 6.84
C GLY A 36 10.96 -5.51 6.11
N VAL A 37 11.82 -4.52 5.86
CA VAL A 37 11.49 -3.38 4.99
C VAL A 37 11.65 -3.83 3.55
N ILE A 38 10.60 -3.68 2.75
CA ILE A 38 10.59 -3.96 1.32
C ILE A 38 10.87 -2.67 0.59
N GLU A 39 11.91 -2.63 -0.25
CA GLU A 39 12.30 -1.45 -1.01
C GLU A 39 12.50 -1.77 -2.49
N CYS A 40 11.94 -0.91 -3.35
CA CYS A 40 12.06 -1.01 -4.79
C CYS A 40 12.97 0.09 -5.34
N THR A 41 13.95 -0.29 -6.16
CA THR A 41 14.74 0.73 -6.89
C THR A 41 13.82 1.52 -7.84
N PRO A 42 14.12 2.78 -8.18
CA PRO A 42 13.25 3.63 -8.99
C PRO A 42 12.75 2.98 -10.29
N GLU A 43 13.60 2.15 -10.94
CA GLU A 43 13.29 1.47 -12.21
C GLU A 43 12.32 0.28 -12.03
N ARG A 44 12.20 -0.23 -10.80
CA ARG A 44 11.38 -1.42 -10.48
C ARG A 44 10.10 -1.10 -9.73
N ARG A 45 9.87 0.17 -9.39
CA ARG A 45 8.68 0.61 -8.66
C ARG A 45 7.41 0.35 -9.47
N PRO A 46 6.49 -0.48 -8.99
CA PRO A 46 5.21 -0.65 -9.64
C PRO A 46 4.33 0.58 -9.40
N ALA A 47 3.45 0.89 -10.33
CA ALA A 47 2.39 1.86 -10.09
C ALA A 47 1.54 1.38 -8.90
N ALA A 48 1.22 2.28 -7.98
CA ALA A 48 0.27 1.97 -6.93
C ALA A 48 -1.12 1.74 -7.53
N ARG A 49 -1.88 0.87 -6.89
CA ARG A 49 -3.31 0.75 -7.17
C ARG A 49 -4.03 2.02 -6.68
N GLU A 50 -5.27 2.14 -7.04
CA GLU A 50 -6.10 3.28 -6.65
C GLU A 50 -6.24 3.35 -5.11
N VAL A 51 -5.92 4.52 -4.56
CA VAL A 51 -6.12 4.86 -3.15
C VAL A 51 -7.12 6.01 -3.13
N THR A 52 -8.39 5.67 -3.11
CA THR A 52 -9.50 6.64 -3.12
C THR A 52 -10.62 6.16 -2.21
N GLY A 53 -11.36 7.10 -1.65
CA GLY A 53 -12.50 6.78 -0.81
C GLY A 53 -13.02 7.96 -0.01
N GLU A 54 -14.11 7.72 0.70
CA GLU A 54 -14.68 8.67 1.64
C GLU A 54 -13.78 8.81 2.87
N LEU A 55 -13.54 10.03 3.32
CA LEU A 55 -12.78 10.29 4.54
C LEU A 55 -13.63 10.02 5.80
N LEU A 56 -12.99 9.64 6.89
CA LEU A 56 -13.65 9.45 8.19
C LEU A 56 -14.45 10.69 8.61
N ASP A 57 -13.92 11.88 8.42
CA ASP A 57 -14.55 13.16 8.81
C ASP A 57 -15.39 13.80 7.71
N GLY A 58 -15.62 13.07 6.60
CA GLY A 58 -16.39 13.53 5.45
C GLY A 58 -15.54 14.08 4.33
N GLY A 59 -16.14 14.17 3.14
CA GLY A 59 -15.43 14.45 1.91
C GLY A 59 -14.80 13.19 1.32
N THR A 60 -14.03 13.37 0.26
CA THR A 60 -13.36 12.26 -0.46
C THR A 60 -11.88 12.56 -0.63
N TYR A 61 -11.08 11.52 -0.68
CA TYR A 61 -9.65 11.59 -0.99
C TYR A 61 -9.35 10.72 -2.20
N ASP A 62 -8.45 11.21 -3.04
CA ASP A 62 -7.87 10.46 -4.15
C ASP A 62 -6.35 10.76 -4.17
N VAL A 63 -5.54 9.72 -4.06
CA VAL A 63 -4.08 9.83 -4.06
C VAL A 63 -3.52 10.52 -5.31
N SER A 64 -4.27 10.52 -6.42
CA SER A 64 -3.86 11.21 -7.64
C SER A 64 -3.74 12.74 -7.48
N GLN A 65 -4.43 13.31 -6.48
CA GLN A 65 -4.34 14.74 -6.14
C GLN A 65 -2.98 15.12 -5.54
N ASP A 66 -2.26 14.15 -5.01
CA ASP A 66 -0.95 14.34 -4.39
C ASP A 66 0.23 13.97 -5.32
N ARG A 67 -0.01 13.91 -6.64
CA ARG A 67 1.09 13.77 -7.61
C ARG A 67 2.12 14.89 -7.43
N GLY A 68 3.40 14.52 -7.47
CA GLY A 68 4.50 15.43 -7.16
C GLY A 68 4.91 15.44 -5.68
N LYS A 69 4.13 14.82 -4.79
CA LYS A 69 4.50 14.57 -3.40
C LYS A 69 4.82 13.09 -3.17
N VAL A 70 5.61 12.81 -2.15
CA VAL A 70 5.71 11.47 -1.57
C VAL A 70 4.49 11.24 -0.69
N VAL A 71 3.80 10.10 -0.90
CA VAL A 71 2.60 9.77 -0.11
C VAL A 71 2.88 8.55 0.76
N VAL A 72 2.71 8.71 2.06
CA VAL A 72 2.75 7.60 3.02
C VAL A 72 1.31 7.13 3.26
N VAL A 73 1.02 5.88 2.89
CA VAL A 73 -0.29 5.24 3.08
C VAL A 73 -0.20 4.25 4.22
N ASN A 74 -0.88 4.51 5.32
CA ASN A 74 -0.91 3.61 6.48
C ASN A 74 -2.26 2.90 6.59
N PHE A 75 -2.25 1.57 6.57
CA PHE A 75 -3.42 0.72 6.75
C PHE A 75 -3.56 0.35 8.22
N TRP A 76 -4.70 0.69 8.82
CA TRP A 76 -4.91 0.58 10.26
C TRP A 76 -6.36 0.25 10.64
N GLY A 77 -6.58 -0.02 11.92
CA GLY A 77 -7.90 -0.16 12.51
C GLY A 77 -7.85 0.13 14.01
N SER A 78 -8.93 0.65 14.61
CA SER A 78 -8.99 0.92 16.04
C SER A 78 -8.93 -0.35 16.90
N TRP A 79 -9.32 -1.49 16.32
CA TRP A 79 -9.23 -2.83 16.89
C TRP A 79 -7.81 -3.41 16.91
N CYS A 80 -6.88 -2.83 16.14
CA CYS A 80 -5.52 -3.32 15.94
C CYS A 80 -4.57 -2.75 17.01
N SER A 81 -4.15 -3.56 17.96
CA SER A 81 -3.25 -3.11 19.05
C SER A 81 -1.91 -2.54 18.56
N PRO A 82 -1.18 -3.17 17.61
CA PRO A 82 0.06 -2.59 17.10
C PRO A 82 -0.15 -1.30 16.29
N CYS A 83 -1.30 -1.12 15.62
CA CYS A 83 -1.63 0.15 14.96
C CYS A 83 -1.77 1.30 15.97
N ARG A 84 -2.37 0.98 17.11
CA ARG A 84 -2.53 1.94 18.20
C ARG A 84 -1.20 2.35 18.81
N ALA A 85 -0.23 1.45 18.83
CA ALA A 85 1.10 1.71 19.35
C ALA A 85 1.95 2.58 18.41
N GLU A 86 1.82 2.42 17.08
CA GLU A 86 2.61 3.19 16.10
C GLU A 86 2.05 4.59 15.77
N ALA A 87 0.82 4.92 16.21
CA ALA A 87 0.13 6.13 15.78
C ALA A 87 0.92 7.41 16.08
N ASP A 88 1.53 7.49 17.27
CA ASP A 88 2.33 8.65 17.68
C ASP A 88 3.64 8.74 16.86
N ASP A 89 4.23 7.61 16.47
CA ASP A 89 5.40 7.55 15.58
C ASP A 89 5.06 8.03 14.16
N LEU A 90 3.88 7.67 13.66
CA LEU A 90 3.37 8.17 12.38
C LEU A 90 3.16 9.68 12.40
N GLU A 91 2.51 10.20 13.44
CA GLU A 91 2.26 11.64 13.59
C GLU A 91 3.57 12.44 13.70
N GLN A 92 4.55 11.95 14.48
CA GLN A 92 5.85 12.58 14.58
C GLN A 92 6.58 12.60 13.24
N THR A 93 6.52 11.50 12.48
CA THR A 93 7.11 11.42 11.14
C THR A 93 6.43 12.38 10.18
N TYR A 94 5.09 12.42 10.17
CA TYR A 94 4.31 13.35 9.35
C TYR A 94 4.68 14.81 9.63
N THR A 95 4.63 15.20 10.90
CA THR A 95 4.96 16.57 11.32
C THR A 95 6.38 16.98 10.91
N ALA A 96 7.35 16.05 10.97
CA ALA A 96 8.74 16.31 10.58
C ALA A 96 8.97 16.38 9.06
N THR A 97 8.03 15.88 8.23
CA THR A 97 8.24 15.72 6.79
C THR A 97 7.22 16.45 5.92
N LYS A 98 6.06 16.86 6.43
CA LYS A 98 4.97 17.50 5.65
C LYS A 98 5.43 18.72 4.84
N ASP A 99 6.33 19.52 5.37
CA ASP A 99 6.85 20.71 4.69
C ASP A 99 7.96 20.39 3.66
N LYS A 100 8.31 19.11 3.51
CA LYS A 100 9.31 18.59 2.54
C LYS A 100 8.68 17.93 1.30
N GLY A 101 7.40 18.22 1.04
CA GLY A 101 6.66 17.62 -0.07
C GLY A 101 6.26 16.16 0.20
N VAL A 102 5.97 15.85 1.45
CA VAL A 102 5.43 14.57 1.91
C VAL A 102 4.01 14.78 2.44
N THR A 103 3.12 13.84 2.15
CA THR A 103 1.79 13.78 2.76
C THR A 103 1.53 12.38 3.30
N PHE A 104 0.60 12.29 4.25
CA PHE A 104 0.15 11.03 4.85
C PHE A 104 -1.35 10.86 4.62
N VAL A 105 -1.77 9.63 4.41
CA VAL A 105 -3.16 9.21 4.43
C VAL A 105 -3.30 7.88 5.14
N GLY A 106 -4.23 7.80 6.09
CA GLY A 106 -4.65 6.55 6.69
C GLY A 106 -5.66 5.82 5.78
N VAL A 107 -5.73 4.51 5.90
CA VAL A 107 -6.81 3.68 5.38
C VAL A 107 -7.34 2.87 6.55
N ASN A 108 -8.45 3.33 7.10
CA ASN A 108 -9.11 2.66 8.24
C ASN A 108 -9.96 1.50 7.72
N SER A 109 -9.51 0.28 7.95
CA SER A 109 -10.09 -0.92 7.35
C SER A 109 -10.83 -1.79 8.36
N ARG A 110 -11.99 -2.32 7.94
CA ARG A 110 -12.81 -3.29 8.71
C ARG A 110 -13.13 -2.80 10.12
N ASP A 111 -13.50 -1.54 10.24
CA ASP A 111 -13.69 -0.84 11.51
C ASP A 111 -15.05 -0.14 11.56
N GLY A 112 -15.51 0.19 12.76
CA GLY A 112 -16.64 1.07 12.94
C GLY A 112 -16.21 2.54 12.87
N ARG A 113 -16.94 3.36 12.08
CA ARG A 113 -16.60 4.78 11.87
C ARG A 113 -16.44 5.56 13.18
N ASP A 114 -17.31 5.34 14.16
CA ASP A 114 -17.25 6.06 15.44
C ASP A 114 -16.05 5.63 16.28
N ALA A 115 -15.69 4.34 16.28
CA ALA A 115 -14.52 3.82 16.97
C ALA A 115 -13.23 4.36 16.33
N ALA A 116 -13.18 4.39 14.99
CA ALA A 116 -12.07 4.95 14.24
C ALA A 116 -11.87 6.44 14.55
N ARG A 117 -12.93 7.25 14.46
CA ARG A 117 -12.91 8.69 14.80
C ARG A 117 -12.50 8.95 16.25
N ALA A 118 -13.01 8.16 17.18
CA ALA A 118 -12.66 8.30 18.59
C ALA A 118 -11.18 8.03 18.85
N PHE A 119 -10.59 7.10 18.09
CA PHE A 119 -9.16 6.80 18.19
C PHE A 119 -8.28 7.89 17.57
N GLU A 120 -8.62 8.38 16.35
CA GLU A 120 -7.81 9.40 15.66
C GLU A 120 -7.84 10.77 16.34
N ARG A 121 -8.93 11.12 16.98
CA ARG A 121 -9.16 12.46 17.52
C ARG A 121 -8.04 12.90 18.46
N GLY A 122 -7.30 13.95 18.03
CA GLY A 122 -6.19 14.53 18.78
C GLY A 122 -4.92 13.67 18.82
N ARG A 123 -4.86 12.58 18.02
CA ARG A 123 -3.70 11.68 17.97
C ARG A 123 -2.92 11.82 16.67
N VAL A 124 -3.61 11.90 15.55
CA VAL A 124 -2.99 12.16 14.24
C VAL A 124 -3.64 13.38 13.59
N SER A 125 -2.89 14.11 12.77
CA SER A 125 -3.35 15.33 12.08
C SER A 125 -3.50 15.14 10.57
N PHE A 126 -3.21 13.95 10.04
CA PHE A 126 -3.52 13.57 8.66
C PHE A 126 -4.86 12.82 8.61
N SER A 127 -5.53 12.89 7.45
CA SER A 127 -6.86 12.29 7.27
C SER A 127 -6.77 10.80 6.96
N SER A 128 -7.85 10.07 7.27
CA SER A 128 -8.00 8.66 6.89
C SER A 128 -9.22 8.41 6.01
N ILE A 129 -9.02 7.57 4.97
CA ILE A 129 -10.08 6.95 4.19
C ILE A 129 -10.81 5.93 5.07
N TYR A 130 -12.12 5.93 5.03
CA TYR A 130 -12.96 4.90 5.67
C TYR A 130 -13.20 3.74 4.70
N ASP A 131 -12.60 2.59 4.97
CA ASP A 131 -12.63 1.37 4.16
C ASP A 131 -13.26 0.20 4.95
N PRO A 132 -14.56 0.27 5.30
CA PRO A 132 -15.21 -0.70 6.18
C PRO A 132 -15.21 -2.12 5.59
N ASP A 133 -15.29 -2.24 4.29
CA ASP A 133 -15.25 -3.52 3.57
C ASP A 133 -13.82 -4.04 3.37
N GLY A 134 -12.80 -3.21 3.61
CA GLY A 134 -11.39 -3.55 3.39
C GLY A 134 -11.02 -3.67 1.92
N LYS A 135 -11.75 -3.02 1.01
CA LYS A 135 -11.51 -3.10 -0.45
C LYS A 135 -10.20 -2.43 -0.86
N VAL A 136 -9.95 -1.24 -0.32
CA VAL A 136 -8.69 -0.52 -0.58
C VAL A 136 -7.52 -1.32 -0.01
N ALA A 137 -7.63 -1.79 1.24
CA ALA A 137 -6.60 -2.60 1.87
C ALA A 137 -6.28 -3.87 1.07
N LEU A 138 -7.31 -4.62 0.66
CA LEU A 138 -7.13 -5.85 -0.12
C LEU A 138 -6.50 -5.62 -1.49
N SER A 139 -6.74 -4.46 -2.12
CA SER A 139 -6.10 -4.13 -3.40
C SER A 139 -4.57 -4.03 -3.30
N PHE A 140 -4.04 -3.86 -2.08
CA PHE A 140 -2.61 -3.84 -1.76
C PHE A 140 -2.14 -5.10 -1.01
N ASP A 141 -2.93 -6.16 -1.04
CA ASP A 141 -2.68 -7.41 -0.30
C ASP A 141 -2.60 -7.20 1.23
N VAL A 142 -3.20 -6.12 1.75
CA VAL A 142 -3.29 -5.88 3.19
C VAL A 142 -4.51 -6.59 3.75
N THR A 143 -4.25 -7.64 4.51
CA THR A 143 -5.26 -8.42 5.23
C THR A 143 -5.32 -7.99 6.71
N GLN A 144 -6.26 -8.55 7.45
CA GLN A 144 -6.34 -8.29 8.89
C GLN A 144 -5.07 -8.73 9.65
N VAL A 145 -4.46 -9.85 9.24
CA VAL A 145 -3.23 -10.37 9.88
C VAL A 145 -1.96 -9.60 9.47
N SER A 146 -1.98 -8.84 8.38
CA SER A 146 -0.90 -7.96 7.96
C SER A 146 -1.18 -6.48 8.25
N THR A 147 -2.14 -6.19 9.13
CA THR A 147 -2.42 -4.84 9.64
C THR A 147 -1.68 -4.67 10.99
N PRO A 148 -0.87 -3.62 11.17
CA PRO A 148 -0.67 -2.49 10.28
C PRO A 148 0.24 -2.80 9.09
N SER A 149 0.06 -2.02 8.03
CA SER A 149 0.99 -1.95 6.90
C SER A 149 1.16 -0.50 6.48
N THR A 150 2.39 -0.13 6.13
CA THR A 150 2.69 1.20 5.61
C THR A 150 3.33 1.07 4.24
N LEU A 151 2.77 1.77 3.25
CA LEU A 151 3.36 1.93 1.93
C LEU A 151 3.89 3.35 1.76
N ILE A 152 4.99 3.49 1.04
CA ILE A 152 5.53 4.79 0.66
C ILE A 152 5.49 4.87 -0.86
N LEU A 153 4.73 5.82 -1.38
CA LEU A 153 4.62 6.11 -2.80
C LEU A 153 5.56 7.25 -3.15
N ASP A 154 6.27 7.12 -4.27
CA ASP A 154 7.09 8.19 -4.80
C ASP A 154 6.24 9.31 -5.43
N ARG A 155 6.89 10.37 -5.90
CA ARG A 155 6.23 11.54 -6.52
C ARG A 155 5.42 11.20 -7.78
N GLN A 156 5.71 10.07 -8.42
CA GLN A 156 4.95 9.53 -9.56
C GLN A 156 3.81 8.59 -9.12
N GLY A 157 3.63 8.38 -7.81
CA GLY A 157 2.62 7.47 -7.23
C GLY A 157 2.95 5.99 -7.47
N ARG A 158 4.23 5.64 -7.53
CA ARG A 158 4.71 4.27 -7.61
C ARG A 158 5.17 3.81 -6.23
N ILE A 159 5.01 2.53 -5.93
CA ILE A 159 5.40 1.97 -4.63
C ILE A 159 6.93 1.93 -4.52
N ALA A 160 7.47 2.77 -3.65
CA ALA A 160 8.90 2.85 -3.38
C ALA A 160 9.32 1.92 -2.23
N ALA A 161 8.50 1.82 -1.19
CA ALA A 161 8.77 0.94 -0.05
C ALA A 161 7.48 0.46 0.61
N ALA A 162 7.59 -0.65 1.37
CA ALA A 162 6.52 -1.16 2.22
C ALA A 162 7.06 -1.77 3.51
N LEU A 163 6.29 -1.59 4.58
CA LEU A 163 6.47 -2.23 5.88
C LEU A 163 5.18 -2.96 6.22
N ARG A 164 5.25 -4.29 6.42
CA ARG A 164 4.07 -5.14 6.71
C ARG A 164 3.94 -5.41 8.21
N ARG A 165 4.22 -4.42 9.02
CA ARG A 165 4.20 -4.43 10.49
C ARG A 165 4.18 -3.02 11.04
N ALA A 166 4.00 -2.88 12.35
CA ALA A 166 4.16 -1.59 13.02
C ALA A 166 5.57 -1.03 12.79
N THR A 167 5.66 0.29 12.68
CA THR A 167 6.89 1.05 12.44
C THR A 167 7.17 2.03 13.58
N THR A 168 8.36 2.62 13.56
CA THR A 168 8.78 3.67 14.50
C THR A 168 9.29 4.89 13.75
N VAL A 169 9.36 6.05 14.41
CA VAL A 169 10.00 7.27 13.86
C VAL A 169 11.41 6.97 13.37
N ALA A 170 12.19 6.23 14.16
CA ALA A 170 13.59 5.93 13.85
C ALA A 170 13.75 5.14 12.54
N GLU A 171 12.74 4.36 12.15
CA GLU A 171 12.75 3.57 10.95
C GLU A 171 12.05 4.29 9.78
N LEU A 172 10.85 4.82 10.00
CA LEU A 172 10.02 5.39 8.94
C LEU A 172 10.56 6.73 8.41
N ARG A 173 10.93 7.64 9.32
CA ARG A 173 11.35 8.99 8.95
C ARG A 173 12.56 9.02 8.01
N PRO A 174 13.70 8.33 8.28
CA PRO A 174 14.83 8.33 7.35
C PRO A 174 14.48 7.76 5.98
N LEU A 175 13.62 6.74 5.94
CA LEU A 175 13.15 6.12 4.70
C LEU A 175 12.32 7.11 3.87
N VAL A 176 11.36 7.80 4.50
CA VAL A 176 10.52 8.81 3.85
C VAL A 176 11.36 9.99 3.36
N GLU A 177 12.27 10.52 4.19
CA GLU A 177 13.15 11.64 3.84
C GLU A 177 14.07 11.30 2.66
N ARG A 178 14.59 10.07 2.61
CA ARG A 178 15.44 9.61 1.50
C ARG A 178 14.64 9.53 0.19
N ILE A 179 13.43 8.95 0.21
CA ILE A 179 12.57 8.88 -0.98
C ILE A 179 12.12 10.29 -1.41
N ALA A 180 11.86 11.19 -0.47
CA ALA A 180 11.49 12.56 -0.76
C ALA A 180 12.66 13.39 -1.36
N ALA A 181 13.90 13.03 -1.03
CA ALA A 181 15.10 13.66 -1.60
C ALA A 181 15.44 13.16 -3.01
N GLU A 182 14.82 12.08 -3.48
CA GLU A 182 14.96 11.63 -4.86
C GLU A 182 14.36 12.68 -5.80
N GLY A 183 15.11 13.10 -6.81
CA GLY A 183 14.64 14.09 -7.77
C GLY A 183 13.42 13.61 -8.56
N THR A 184 12.67 14.56 -9.11
CA THR A 184 11.68 14.28 -10.16
C THR A 184 12.44 13.97 -11.44
N GLY A 185 12.74 12.67 -11.66
CA GLY A 185 13.32 12.21 -12.93
C GLY A 185 12.29 12.26 -14.05
#